data_cbdb63b3630d65977e75d9dff14f97de
#
_entry.id   cbdb63b3630d65977e75d9dff14f97de
#
_cell.length_a   1.000
_cell.length_b   1.000
_cell.length_c   1.000
_cell.angle_alpha   90.00
_cell.angle_beta   90.00
_cell.angle_gamma   90.00
#
_symmetry.space_group_name_H-M   'P 1'
#
loop_
_entity.id
_entity.type
_entity.pdbx_description
1 polymer ?
#
loop_
_entity_poly.entity_id
_entity_poly.type
_entity_poly.pdbx_seq_one_letter_code
_entity_poly.pdbx_strand_id
1 'polypeptide(L)'
;IALNDVVLSWGPSPSIAHIHISIDDVPVTTYTCDGLIISTPTGSTGHSLSAGGPIVHPNTPGLVLNVICPHTMSTRPVVIPDSSRIKAAISDNSKQLILAVDGVETAEMNPGDVLHIQKAAVGARFVELPGYDYFKVLRNKLNWRGSSIH
;
A
#
# COMPACT_ATOMS: atom_id res chain seq x y z
N ILE A 1 9.41 5.14 -9.14
CA ILE A 1 8.31 4.26 -9.62
C ILE A 1 8.34 3.00 -8.77
N ALA A 2 7.20 2.57 -8.27
CA ALA A 2 7.03 1.33 -7.52
C ALA A 2 6.36 0.25 -8.39
N LEU A 3 6.81 -0.98 -8.24
CA LEU A 3 6.12 -2.16 -8.76
C LEU A 3 5.11 -2.70 -7.75
N ASN A 4 5.50 -2.75 -6.48
CA ASN A 4 4.69 -3.30 -5.40
C ASN A 4 4.02 -2.21 -4.58
N ASP A 5 4.78 -1.40 -3.88
CA ASP A 5 4.22 -0.45 -2.93
C ASP A 5 5.11 0.76 -2.65
N VAL A 6 4.46 1.76 -2.10
CA VAL A 6 5.06 2.94 -1.49
C VAL A 6 4.64 2.95 -0.03
N VAL A 7 5.59 3.06 0.88
CA VAL A 7 5.37 3.00 2.32
C VAL A 7 5.87 4.27 2.99
N LEU A 8 5.02 4.88 3.80
CA LEU A 8 5.40 5.89 4.78
C LEU A 8 5.36 5.25 6.15
N SER A 9 6.47 5.24 6.88
CA SER A 9 6.54 4.69 8.24
C SER A 9 7.50 5.49 9.11
N TRP A 10 7.42 5.28 10.42
CA TRP A 10 8.43 5.86 11.30
C TRP A 10 9.83 5.30 11.01
N GLY A 11 10.85 6.14 11.25
CA GLY A 11 12.25 5.78 11.07
C GLY A 11 12.85 5.01 12.27
N PRO A 12 14.10 5.26 12.65
CA PRO A 12 14.80 4.53 13.73
C PRO A 12 14.13 4.62 15.10
N SER A 13 13.34 5.68 15.31
CA SER A 13 12.62 5.88 16.58
C SER A 13 11.12 5.72 16.36
N PRO A 14 10.47 4.70 16.96
CA PRO A 14 9.03 4.53 16.88
C PRO A 14 8.29 5.81 17.24
N SER A 15 7.32 6.19 16.44
CA SER A 15 6.49 7.36 16.67
C SER A 15 5.14 7.23 15.98
N ILE A 16 4.15 7.89 16.53
CA ILE A 16 2.83 7.94 15.91
C ILE A 16 2.88 8.91 14.73
N ALA A 17 2.43 8.45 13.57
CA ALA A 17 2.24 9.27 12.40
C ALA A 17 0.80 9.78 12.31
N HIS A 18 0.65 11.06 11.93
CA HIS A 18 -0.62 11.66 11.55
C HIS A 18 -0.54 12.02 10.07
N ILE A 19 -1.26 11.31 9.23
CA ILE A 19 -1.19 11.45 7.76
C ILE A 19 -2.57 11.84 7.24
N HIS A 20 -2.66 13.02 6.64
CA HIS A 20 -3.88 13.51 6.00
C HIS A 20 -3.96 12.95 4.57
N ILE A 21 -5.04 12.27 4.27
CA ILE A 21 -5.27 11.69 2.94
C ILE A 21 -6.33 12.47 2.18
N SER A 22 -5.98 12.82 0.93
CA SER A 22 -6.93 13.30 -0.07
C SER A 22 -6.84 12.42 -1.32
N ILE A 23 -7.97 12.20 -1.95
CA ILE A 23 -8.09 11.45 -3.22
C ILE A 23 -8.79 12.36 -4.21
N ASP A 24 -8.16 12.60 -5.36
CA ASP A 24 -8.66 13.50 -6.41
C ASP A 24 -9.06 14.89 -5.86
N ASP A 25 -8.17 15.43 -5.01
CA ASP A 25 -8.31 16.70 -4.29
C ASP A 25 -9.45 16.73 -3.24
N VAL A 26 -10.16 15.63 -3.02
CA VAL A 26 -11.18 15.51 -1.97
C VAL A 26 -10.55 14.98 -0.67
N PRO A 27 -10.62 15.70 0.45
CA PRO A 27 -10.18 15.19 1.75
C PRO A 27 -10.97 13.94 2.15
N VAL A 28 -10.26 12.88 2.54
CA VAL A 28 -10.86 11.60 2.94
C VAL A 28 -10.82 11.42 4.45
N THR A 29 -9.62 11.48 5.04
CA THR A 29 -9.43 11.25 6.47
C THR A 29 -8.02 11.64 6.92
N THR A 30 -7.83 11.65 8.23
CA THR A 30 -6.50 11.67 8.85
C THR A 30 -6.25 10.36 9.57
N TYR A 31 -5.25 9.61 9.15
CA TYR A 31 -4.84 8.41 9.85
C TYR A 31 -3.87 8.73 10.98
N THR A 32 -4.14 8.15 12.15
CA THR A 32 -3.21 8.07 13.27
C THR A 32 -2.72 6.64 13.37
N CYS A 33 -1.44 6.40 13.07
CA CYS A 33 -0.93 5.05 12.78
C CYS A 33 0.59 4.97 12.91
N ASP A 34 1.12 3.77 12.71
CA ASP A 34 2.57 3.54 12.60
C ASP A 34 3.08 3.77 11.17
N GLY A 35 2.20 3.69 10.19
CA GLY A 35 2.54 3.94 8.81
C GLY A 35 1.37 3.74 7.85
N LEU A 36 1.64 4.08 6.58
CA LEU A 36 0.69 3.97 5.48
C LEU A 36 1.36 3.25 4.31
N ILE A 37 0.66 2.30 3.73
CA ILE A 37 1.06 1.57 2.53
C ILE A 37 0.10 1.94 1.40
N ILE A 38 0.64 2.36 0.27
CA ILE A 38 -0.10 2.46 -0.99
C ILE A 38 0.45 1.41 -1.92
N SER A 39 -0.36 0.39 -2.23
CA SER A 39 0.07 -0.78 -2.97
C SER A 39 -0.62 -0.90 -4.32
N THR A 40 0.11 -1.41 -5.30
CA THR A 40 -0.44 -1.91 -6.55
C THR A 40 -1.14 -3.26 -6.31
N PRO A 41 -1.94 -3.76 -7.26
CA PRO A 41 -2.49 -5.12 -7.16
C PRO A 41 -1.39 -6.19 -7.05
N THR A 42 -0.29 -6.02 -7.77
CA THR A 42 0.89 -6.92 -7.67
C THR A 42 1.46 -6.92 -6.25
N GLY A 43 1.63 -5.75 -5.65
CA GLY A 43 2.15 -5.58 -4.29
C GLY A 43 1.16 -5.96 -3.19
N SER A 44 -0.13 -6.13 -3.51
CA SER A 44 -1.15 -6.50 -2.53
C SER A 44 -0.85 -7.80 -1.79
N THR A 45 -0.05 -8.70 -2.40
CA THR A 45 0.38 -9.97 -1.81
C THR A 45 1.73 -9.87 -1.07
N GLY A 46 2.30 -8.67 -0.96
CA GLY A 46 3.56 -8.38 -0.25
C GLY A 46 3.33 -7.73 1.11
N HIS A 47 3.95 -6.57 1.35
CA HIS A 47 3.88 -5.85 2.62
C HIS A 47 2.43 -5.49 3.00
N SER A 48 1.61 -5.08 2.03
CA SER A 48 0.19 -4.78 2.27
C SER A 48 -0.56 -5.97 2.87
N LEU A 49 -0.33 -7.21 2.38
CA LEU A 49 -0.95 -8.41 2.93
C LEU A 49 -0.55 -8.63 4.39
N SER A 50 0.73 -8.45 4.72
CA SER A 50 1.25 -8.60 6.08
C SER A 50 0.65 -7.59 7.06
N ALA A 51 0.26 -6.42 6.55
CA ALA A 51 -0.46 -5.39 7.30
C ALA A 51 -2.00 -5.55 7.27
N GLY A 52 -2.51 -6.72 6.87
CA GLY A 52 -3.95 -7.03 6.86
C GLY A 52 -4.70 -6.50 5.63
N GLY A 53 -4.00 -6.12 4.57
CA GLY A 53 -4.60 -5.69 3.31
C GLY A 53 -5.25 -6.83 2.53
N PRO A 54 -6.17 -6.52 1.60
CA PRO A 54 -6.81 -7.52 0.75
C PRO A 54 -5.84 -8.02 -0.32
N ILE A 55 -6.06 -9.25 -0.77
CA ILE A 55 -5.44 -9.75 -1.99
C ILE A 55 -6.22 -9.19 -3.17
N VAL A 56 -5.53 -8.48 -4.06
CA VAL A 56 -6.10 -7.92 -5.28
C VAL A 56 -5.48 -8.62 -6.49
N HIS A 57 -6.32 -9.11 -7.39
CA HIS A 57 -5.83 -9.77 -8.60
C HIS A 57 -5.00 -8.78 -9.45
N PRO A 58 -3.83 -9.18 -10.00
CA PRO A 58 -2.93 -8.26 -10.73
C PRO A 58 -3.58 -7.48 -11.88
N ASN A 59 -4.62 -8.04 -12.49
CA ASN A 59 -5.34 -7.39 -13.60
C ASN A 59 -6.46 -6.44 -13.13
N THR A 60 -6.64 -6.26 -11.82
CA THR A 60 -7.65 -5.33 -11.28
C THR A 60 -7.13 -3.89 -11.39
N PRO A 61 -7.87 -2.96 -12.04
CA PRO A 61 -7.45 -1.57 -12.15
C PRO A 61 -7.70 -0.83 -10.83
N GLY A 62 -6.84 -1.03 -9.84
CA GLY A 62 -7.00 -0.44 -8.51
C GLY A 62 -5.68 -0.19 -7.80
N LEU A 63 -5.73 0.64 -6.77
CA LEU A 63 -4.68 0.84 -5.76
C LEU A 63 -5.25 0.52 -4.40
N VAL A 64 -4.42 -0.03 -3.53
CA VAL A 64 -4.81 -0.36 -2.14
C VAL A 64 -4.19 0.68 -1.20
N LEU A 65 -5.02 1.35 -0.41
CA LEU A 65 -4.59 2.11 0.76
C LEU A 65 -4.72 1.21 1.98
N ASN A 66 -3.61 0.96 2.65
CA ASN A 66 -3.59 0.13 3.84
C ASN A 66 -2.78 0.80 4.95
N VAL A 67 -3.29 0.77 6.17
CA VAL A 67 -2.70 1.46 7.32
C VAL A 67 -2.01 0.44 8.22
N ILE A 68 -0.78 0.74 8.62
CA ILE A 68 0.00 -0.08 9.56
C ILE A 68 -0.37 0.32 10.98
N CYS A 69 -0.86 -0.63 11.77
CA CYS A 69 -1.22 -0.43 13.18
C CYS A 69 -2.06 0.84 13.41
N PRO A 70 -3.26 0.95 12.80
CA PRO A 70 -4.10 2.12 13.02
C PRO A 70 -4.55 2.20 14.49
N HIS A 71 -4.53 3.42 15.04
CA HIS A 71 -5.00 3.66 16.41
C HIS A 71 -6.53 3.79 16.50
N THR A 72 -7.24 3.54 15.39
CA THR A 72 -8.70 3.55 15.30
C THR A 72 -9.20 2.18 14.87
N MET A 73 -10.06 1.57 15.69
CA MET A 73 -10.55 0.21 15.46
C MET A 73 -11.43 0.07 14.21
N SER A 74 -11.99 1.15 13.70
CA SER A 74 -12.84 1.18 12.50
C SER A 74 -12.07 1.26 11.19
N THR A 75 -10.76 1.50 11.22
CA THR A 75 -9.93 1.61 10.02
C THR A 75 -9.91 0.29 9.26
N ARG A 76 -10.15 0.36 7.97
CA ARG A 76 -10.09 -0.77 7.05
C ARG A 76 -9.27 -0.39 5.82
N PRO A 77 -8.53 -1.34 5.22
CA PRO A 77 -7.93 -1.12 3.92
C PRO A 77 -8.98 -0.74 2.88
N VAL A 78 -8.65 0.17 1.99
CA VAL A 78 -9.55 0.65 0.94
C VAL A 78 -8.93 0.39 -0.42
N VAL A 79 -9.71 -0.14 -1.35
CA VAL A 79 -9.34 -0.27 -2.76
C VAL A 79 -9.99 0.87 -3.53
N ILE A 80 -9.19 1.64 -4.25
CA ILE A 80 -9.65 2.77 -5.07
C ILE A 80 -9.26 2.55 -6.53
N PRO A 81 -9.91 3.23 -7.49
CA PRO A 81 -9.51 3.17 -8.90
C PRO A 81 -8.05 3.56 -9.10
N ASP A 82 -7.33 2.88 -10.00
CA ASP A 82 -5.94 3.18 -10.31
C ASP A 82 -5.74 4.51 -11.04
N SER A 83 -6.83 5.11 -11.55
CA SER A 83 -6.86 6.46 -12.12
C SER A 83 -6.83 7.56 -11.07
N SER A 84 -7.05 7.25 -9.80
CA SER A 84 -7.09 8.23 -8.71
C SER A 84 -5.70 8.81 -8.40
N ARG A 85 -5.69 10.08 -8.02
CA ARG A 85 -4.50 10.77 -7.51
C ARG A 85 -4.59 10.86 -6.01
N ILE A 86 -3.60 10.31 -5.33
CA ILE A 86 -3.53 10.29 -3.87
C ILE A 86 -2.56 11.37 -3.40
N LYS A 87 -2.97 12.12 -2.39
CA LYS A 87 -2.08 13.00 -1.62
C LYS A 87 -2.03 12.51 -0.18
N ALA A 88 -0.82 12.27 0.31
CA ALA A 88 -0.54 11.95 1.70
C ALA A 88 0.30 13.09 2.30
N ALA A 89 -0.33 13.94 3.11
CA ALA A 89 0.32 15.06 3.76
C ALA A 89 0.67 14.70 5.21
N ILE A 90 1.92 14.90 5.59
CA ILE A 90 2.40 14.64 6.95
C ILE A 90 2.01 15.83 7.82
N SER A 91 1.26 15.56 8.89
CA SER A 91 0.84 16.59 9.83
C SER A 91 2.05 17.23 10.54
N ASP A 92 1.96 18.52 10.84
CA ASP A 92 2.96 19.25 11.63
C ASP A 92 3.19 18.67 13.02
N ASN A 93 2.23 17.92 13.54
CA ASN A 93 2.32 17.21 14.82
C ASN A 93 3.01 15.85 14.73
N SER A 94 3.36 15.38 13.53
CA SER A 94 4.11 14.14 13.33
C SER A 94 5.60 14.36 13.52
N LYS A 95 6.33 13.27 13.77
CA LYS A 95 7.78 13.25 13.57
C LYS A 95 8.10 12.95 12.11
N GLN A 96 9.37 13.06 11.77
CA GLN A 96 9.91 12.64 10.49
C GLN A 96 9.54 11.18 10.19
N LEU A 97 9.08 10.92 8.98
CA LEU A 97 8.78 9.59 8.46
C LEU A 97 9.81 9.20 7.40
N ILE A 98 9.92 7.91 7.15
CA ILE A 98 10.72 7.35 6.07
C ILE A 98 9.79 6.95 4.93
N LEU A 99 10.13 7.39 3.74
CA LEU A 99 9.54 6.93 2.49
C LEU A 99 10.34 5.75 1.95
N ALA A 100 9.71 4.60 1.82
CA ALA A 100 10.27 3.44 1.14
C ALA A 100 9.48 3.12 -0.12
N VAL A 101 10.18 2.70 -1.17
CA VAL A 101 9.62 2.27 -2.46
C VAL A 101 10.10 0.86 -2.74
N ASP A 102 9.16 -0.09 -2.89
CA ASP A 102 9.46 -1.52 -3.08
C ASP A 102 10.46 -2.08 -2.04
N GLY A 103 10.30 -1.64 -0.78
CA GLY A 103 11.13 -2.07 0.34
C GLY A 103 12.51 -1.39 0.45
N VAL A 104 12.80 -0.40 -0.42
CA VAL A 104 14.05 0.37 -0.35
C VAL A 104 13.76 1.77 0.20
N GLU A 105 14.43 2.16 1.28
CA GLU A 105 14.36 3.52 1.80
C GLU A 105 14.84 4.51 0.73
N THR A 106 13.99 5.49 0.41
CA THR A 106 14.21 6.38 -0.72
C THR A 106 14.42 7.83 -0.27
N ALA A 107 13.68 8.26 0.77
CA ALA A 107 13.74 9.63 1.27
C ALA A 107 13.25 9.73 2.72
N GLU A 108 13.64 10.79 3.37
CA GLU A 108 13.06 11.26 4.62
C GLU A 108 11.95 12.27 4.31
N MET A 109 10.84 12.16 5.01
CA MET A 109 9.67 13.02 4.88
C MET A 109 9.44 13.75 6.19
N ASN A 110 9.46 15.07 6.13
CA ASN A 110 9.31 15.92 7.31
C ASN A 110 7.84 16.33 7.54
N PRO A 111 7.48 16.78 8.74
CA PRO A 111 6.21 17.45 8.97
C PRO A 111 5.96 18.56 7.95
N GLY A 112 4.74 18.61 7.39
CA GLY A 112 4.35 19.53 6.33
C GLY A 112 4.65 19.05 4.91
N ASP A 113 5.48 18.01 4.71
CA ASP A 113 5.71 17.44 3.39
C ASP A 113 4.46 16.73 2.86
N VAL A 114 4.33 16.75 1.52
CA VAL A 114 3.21 16.11 0.81
C VAL A 114 3.74 15.13 -0.22
N LEU A 115 3.34 13.88 -0.08
CA LEU A 115 3.61 12.83 -1.06
C LEU A 115 2.45 12.73 -2.04
N HIS A 116 2.75 12.84 -3.33
CA HIS A 116 1.80 12.64 -4.41
C HIS A 116 2.02 11.27 -5.05
N ILE A 117 0.98 10.45 -5.10
CA ILE A 117 1.02 9.12 -5.69
C ILE A 117 -0.04 9.01 -6.77
N GLN A 118 0.36 8.48 -7.92
CA GLN A 118 -0.52 8.18 -9.04
C GLN A 118 0.03 7.01 -9.85
N LYS A 119 -0.83 6.39 -10.64
CA LYS A 119 -0.41 5.36 -11.58
C LYS A 119 0.63 5.90 -12.57
N ALA A 120 1.70 5.14 -12.78
CA ALA A 120 2.69 5.48 -13.80
C ALA A 120 2.09 5.33 -15.22
N ALA A 121 2.56 6.17 -16.15
CA ALA A 121 2.12 6.11 -17.54
C ALA A 121 2.52 4.80 -18.24
N VAL A 122 3.58 4.15 -17.74
CA VAL A 122 4.09 2.87 -18.28
C VAL A 122 3.95 1.80 -17.20
N GLY A 123 3.22 0.74 -17.51
CA GLY A 123 3.10 -0.42 -16.64
C GLY A 123 4.24 -1.42 -16.80
N ALA A 124 4.50 -2.21 -15.76
CA ALA A 124 5.39 -3.36 -15.87
C ALA A 124 4.77 -4.44 -16.76
N ARG A 125 5.59 -5.05 -17.60
CA ARG A 125 5.18 -6.18 -18.44
C ARG A 125 5.79 -7.45 -17.89
N PHE A 126 4.94 -8.42 -17.59
CA PHE A 126 5.36 -9.74 -17.14
C PHE A 126 5.27 -10.74 -18.29
N VAL A 127 6.28 -11.60 -18.39
CA VAL A 127 6.24 -12.75 -19.29
C VAL A 127 5.66 -13.92 -18.50
N GLU A 128 4.54 -14.41 -18.96
CA GLU A 128 3.93 -15.63 -18.40
C GLU A 128 4.34 -16.85 -19.22
N LEU A 129 4.79 -17.89 -18.54
CA LEU A 129 5.13 -19.16 -19.16
C LEU A 129 3.85 -19.99 -19.43
N PRO A 130 3.85 -20.85 -20.46
CA PRO A 130 2.73 -21.76 -20.70
C PRO A 130 2.39 -22.58 -19.44
N GLY A 131 1.10 -22.60 -19.08
CA GLY A 131 0.61 -23.29 -17.88
C GLY A 131 0.71 -22.47 -16.57
N TYR A 132 1.05 -21.17 -16.66
CA TYR A 132 0.96 -20.28 -15.51
C TYR A 132 -0.50 -20.21 -15.02
N ASP A 133 -0.69 -20.38 -13.70
CA ASP A 133 -1.97 -20.25 -13.02
C ASP A 133 -1.75 -19.42 -11.75
N TYR A 134 -2.25 -18.20 -11.78
CA TYR A 134 -2.15 -17.26 -10.68
C TYR A 134 -2.67 -17.82 -9.35
N PHE A 135 -3.84 -18.46 -9.38
CA PHE A 135 -4.45 -19.00 -8.16
C PHE A 135 -3.70 -20.22 -7.62
N LYS A 136 -3.08 -21.01 -8.48
CA LYS A 136 -2.20 -22.10 -8.06
C LYS A 136 -0.95 -21.56 -7.35
N VAL A 137 -0.34 -20.51 -7.89
CA VAL A 137 0.79 -19.84 -7.26
C VAL A 137 0.39 -19.24 -5.91
N LEU A 138 -0.75 -18.57 -5.88
CA LEU A 138 -1.28 -17.93 -4.67
C LEU A 138 -1.57 -18.97 -3.57
N ARG A 139 -2.26 -20.06 -3.90
CA ARG A 139 -2.53 -21.17 -2.97
C ARG A 139 -1.24 -21.74 -2.38
N ASN A 140 -0.23 -21.93 -3.21
CA ASN A 140 1.05 -22.48 -2.75
C ASN A 140 1.79 -21.50 -1.83
N LYS A 141 1.84 -20.22 -2.19
CA LYS A 141 2.53 -19.18 -1.40
C LYS A 141 1.86 -18.92 -0.07
N LEU A 142 0.54 -18.91 -0.01
CA LEU A 142 -0.25 -18.62 1.18
C LEU A 142 -0.59 -19.88 1.98
N ASN A 143 -0.16 -21.06 1.52
CA ASN A 143 -0.51 -22.34 2.13
C ASN A 143 -2.03 -22.50 2.34
N TRP A 144 -2.82 -22.02 1.39
CA TRP A 144 -4.27 -22.16 1.41
C TRP A 144 -4.67 -23.63 1.20
N ARG A 145 -4.65 -24.36 2.28
CA ARG A 145 -5.18 -25.72 2.34
C ARG A 145 -6.66 -25.62 2.71
N GLY A 146 -7.51 -25.33 1.72
CA GLY A 146 -8.94 -25.58 1.88
C GLY A 146 -9.17 -27.05 2.14
N SER A 147 -10.30 -27.41 2.79
CA SER A 147 -10.78 -28.80 2.80
C SER A 147 -10.73 -29.31 1.37
N SER A 148 -10.10 -30.49 1.19
CA SER A 148 -9.81 -31.13 -0.08
C SER A 148 -10.97 -30.95 -1.06
N ILE A 149 -10.74 -30.20 -2.15
CA ILE A 149 -11.61 -30.28 -3.32
C ILE A 149 -11.27 -31.63 -3.93
N HIS A 150 -12.16 -32.60 -3.71
CA HIS A 150 -12.12 -33.92 -4.37
C HIS A 150 -12.41 -33.76 -5.87
#